data_f74ee968e1987a8bce8a99410b748725
#
_entry.id   f74ee968e1987a8bce8a99410b748725
#
_cell.length_a   1.000
_cell.length_b   1.000
_cell.length_c   1.000
_cell.angle_alpha   90.00
_cell.angle_beta   90.00
_cell.angle_gamma   90.00
#
_symmetry.space_group_name_H-M   'P 1'
#
loop_
_entity.id
_entity.type
_entity.pdbx_description
1 polymer ?
#
loop_
_entity_poly.entity_id
_entity_poly.type
_entity_poly.pdbx_seq_one_letter_code
_entity_poly.pdbx_strand_id
1 'polypeptide(L)'
;TFESGSVLGHEWGAWTSNGNVTHTRVCSRDASHTETESCSGGEATCIARAKCNVCKAEYGETNPNNHAGTLGEWQSDENNHWKEYSCCGVRAEESHHDWDNGKVTTRPTCTNAGEKTFTCNECGRKKTEQIDATGHSWKQEWNSDETHHWHECANGCDAKDAYAEHADADKNHVCDTCGKVLSECADDNKDHKCDYCGKTLSECADDNKDHKCDYCG
;
A
#
# COMPACT_ATOMS: atom_id res chain seq x y z
N THR A 1 82.07 -21.17 -60.06
CA THR A 1 81.32 -20.03 -59.39
C THR A 1 80.02 -20.58 -58.91
N PHE A 2 79.92 -20.81 -57.61
CA PHE A 2 78.64 -21.11 -56.94
C PHE A 2 77.88 -19.82 -56.86
N GLU A 3 76.74 -19.74 -57.55
CA GLU A 3 75.79 -18.68 -57.31
C GLU A 3 75.18 -18.86 -55.94
N SER A 4 75.32 -17.86 -55.10
CA SER A 4 74.70 -17.78 -53.82
C SER A 4 73.21 -17.74 -54.04
N GLY A 5 72.51 -18.87 -53.81
CA GLY A 5 71.04 -18.91 -53.81
C GLY A 5 70.52 -17.97 -52.79
N SER A 6 69.65 -17.03 -53.18
CA SER A 6 68.93 -16.18 -52.24
C SER A 6 68.15 -17.06 -51.29
N VAL A 7 68.32 -16.80 -49.99
CA VAL A 7 67.51 -17.46 -48.97
C VAL A 7 66.07 -17.14 -49.21
N LEU A 8 65.31 -18.14 -49.62
CA LEU A 8 63.84 -17.98 -49.79
C LEU A 8 63.25 -17.82 -48.40
N GLY A 9 62.69 -16.68 -48.17
CA GLY A 9 61.94 -16.39 -46.85
C GLY A 9 60.80 -17.36 -46.65
N HIS A 10 60.20 -17.29 -45.46
CA HIS A 10 59.00 -18.08 -45.13
C HIS A 10 57.78 -17.66 -45.94
N GLU A 11 57.01 -18.64 -46.37
CA GLU A 11 55.68 -18.45 -46.96
C GLU A 11 54.64 -18.94 -45.94
N TRP A 12 54.15 -17.99 -45.10
CA TRP A 12 53.28 -18.31 -43.99
C TRP A 12 51.85 -18.61 -44.44
N GLY A 13 51.30 -19.69 -43.93
CA GLY A 13 49.88 -20.00 -44.02
C GLY A 13 49.01 -19.10 -43.10
N ALA A 14 47.75 -19.39 -43.11
CA ALA A 14 46.82 -18.70 -42.24
C ALA A 14 47.06 -19.05 -40.75
N TRP A 15 46.75 -18.12 -39.88
CA TRP A 15 46.74 -18.34 -38.45
C TRP A 15 45.61 -19.28 -38.04
N THR A 16 45.94 -20.33 -37.27
CA THR A 16 45.01 -21.33 -36.76
C THR A 16 45.01 -21.29 -35.22
N SER A 17 43.83 -21.27 -34.61
CA SER A 17 43.69 -21.32 -33.15
C SER A 17 44.22 -22.64 -32.60
N ASN A 18 44.94 -22.60 -31.48
CA ASN A 18 45.39 -23.77 -30.74
C ASN A 18 44.32 -24.26 -29.71
N GLY A 19 43.14 -23.70 -29.73
CA GLY A 19 42.06 -24.03 -28.76
C GLY A 19 42.29 -23.48 -27.36
N ASN A 20 43.27 -22.60 -27.19
CA ASN A 20 43.56 -21.89 -25.93
C ASN A 20 43.74 -20.39 -26.21
N VAL A 21 44.59 -19.70 -25.45
CA VAL A 21 44.87 -18.26 -25.62
C VAL A 21 45.97 -17.98 -26.69
N THR A 22 46.31 -18.94 -27.53
CA THR A 22 47.32 -18.80 -28.58
C THR A 22 46.82 -19.25 -29.96
N HIS A 23 47.49 -18.78 -31.00
CA HIS A 23 47.29 -19.23 -32.38
C HIS A 23 48.65 -19.47 -33.06
N THR A 24 48.68 -20.37 -34.03
CA THR A 24 49.92 -20.80 -34.73
C THR A 24 49.71 -20.69 -36.24
N ARG A 25 50.75 -20.29 -36.97
CA ARG A 25 50.81 -20.42 -38.41
C ARG A 25 52.01 -21.29 -38.79
N VAL A 26 51.93 -21.93 -39.92
CA VAL A 26 52.91 -22.88 -40.41
C VAL A 26 53.43 -22.41 -41.79
N CYS A 27 54.70 -22.54 -42.03
CA CYS A 27 55.27 -22.22 -43.32
C CYS A 27 54.87 -23.28 -44.36
N SER A 28 54.33 -22.87 -45.53
CA SER A 28 53.90 -23.76 -46.60
C SER A 28 55.05 -24.49 -47.26
N ARG A 29 56.32 -23.97 -47.20
CA ARG A 29 57.52 -24.56 -47.76
C ARG A 29 58.17 -25.57 -46.83
N ASP A 30 58.01 -25.42 -45.53
CA ASP A 30 58.59 -26.34 -44.54
C ASP A 30 57.66 -26.32 -43.27
N ALA A 31 56.95 -27.41 -43.09
CA ALA A 31 55.99 -27.56 -41.98
C ALA A 31 56.64 -27.62 -40.59
N SER A 32 57.96 -27.78 -40.51
CA SER A 32 58.69 -27.70 -39.23
C SER A 32 58.88 -26.28 -38.77
N HIS A 33 58.75 -25.30 -39.66
CA HIS A 33 58.77 -23.88 -39.31
C HIS A 33 57.37 -23.41 -38.91
N THR A 34 57.20 -23.12 -37.62
CA THR A 34 55.96 -22.62 -37.04
C THR A 34 56.19 -21.32 -36.29
N GLU A 35 55.21 -20.51 -36.26
CA GLU A 35 55.20 -19.31 -35.44
C GLU A 35 53.91 -19.29 -34.56
N THR A 36 54.11 -19.07 -33.28
CA THR A 36 53.00 -19.05 -32.29
C THR A 36 52.97 -17.72 -31.59
N GLU A 37 51.79 -17.13 -31.54
CA GLU A 37 51.51 -15.86 -30.85
C GLU A 37 50.32 -15.99 -29.91
N SER A 38 50.24 -15.09 -28.95
CA SER A 38 49.05 -14.96 -28.07
C SER A 38 47.90 -14.35 -28.83
N CYS A 39 46.70 -14.88 -28.63
CA CYS A 39 45.47 -14.27 -29.08
C CYS A 39 45.28 -12.90 -28.45
N SER A 40 44.83 -11.94 -29.26
CA SER A 40 44.61 -10.57 -28.83
C SER A 40 43.42 -9.93 -29.54
N GLY A 41 42.87 -8.86 -28.94
CA GLY A 41 41.77 -8.10 -29.47
C GLY A 41 40.40 -8.74 -29.18
N GLY A 42 39.34 -8.02 -29.54
CA GLY A 42 37.99 -8.34 -29.12
C GLY A 42 37.75 -8.09 -27.62
N GLU A 43 36.51 -8.14 -27.21
CA GLU A 43 36.11 -8.01 -25.82
C GLU A 43 35.27 -9.21 -25.39
N ALA A 44 35.60 -9.77 -24.23
CA ALA A 44 34.76 -10.77 -23.60
C ALA A 44 33.56 -10.11 -22.96
N THR A 45 32.42 -10.75 -23.07
CA THR A 45 31.17 -10.33 -22.36
C THR A 45 30.79 -11.37 -21.30
N CYS A 46 29.75 -11.10 -20.56
CA CYS A 46 29.23 -12.04 -19.54
C CYS A 46 28.77 -13.39 -20.14
N ILE A 47 28.47 -13.44 -21.44
CA ILE A 47 27.95 -14.64 -22.13
C ILE A 47 28.86 -15.14 -23.28
N ALA A 48 29.89 -14.38 -23.64
CA ALA A 48 30.76 -14.73 -24.74
C ALA A 48 32.22 -14.40 -24.43
N ARG A 49 33.12 -15.27 -24.87
CA ARG A 49 34.59 -15.05 -24.83
C ARG A 49 35.00 -14.00 -25.85
N ALA A 50 36.18 -13.41 -25.66
CA ALA A 50 36.75 -12.52 -26.64
C ALA A 50 37.07 -13.27 -27.94
N LYS A 51 36.95 -12.61 -29.10
CA LYS A 51 37.36 -13.15 -30.40
C LYS A 51 38.69 -12.56 -30.82
N CYS A 52 39.68 -13.43 -31.08
CA CYS A 52 40.99 -13.00 -31.57
C CYS A 52 40.87 -12.23 -32.88
N ASN A 53 41.48 -11.04 -32.97
CA ASN A 53 41.46 -10.23 -34.18
C ASN A 53 42.22 -10.90 -35.35
N VAL A 54 43.11 -11.84 -35.07
CA VAL A 54 43.96 -12.52 -36.07
C VAL A 54 43.30 -13.82 -36.52
N CYS A 55 43.18 -14.82 -35.64
CA CYS A 55 42.66 -16.15 -36.02
C CYS A 55 41.12 -16.24 -35.96
N LYS A 56 40.43 -15.21 -35.47
CA LYS A 56 38.97 -15.13 -35.35
C LYS A 56 38.31 -16.11 -34.36
N ALA A 57 39.11 -16.97 -33.73
CA ALA A 57 38.61 -17.91 -32.73
C ALA A 57 38.32 -17.21 -31.39
N GLU A 58 37.43 -17.79 -30.62
CA GLU A 58 37.17 -17.36 -29.22
C GLU A 58 38.34 -17.81 -28.33
N TYR A 59 38.71 -16.93 -27.37
CA TYR A 59 39.80 -17.20 -26.44
C TYR A 59 39.54 -16.56 -25.07
N GLY A 60 40.29 -17.04 -24.06
CA GLY A 60 40.17 -16.53 -22.69
C GLY A 60 38.87 -16.95 -22.02
N GLU A 61 38.54 -16.25 -20.97
CA GLU A 61 37.31 -16.45 -20.19
C GLU A 61 36.25 -15.37 -20.53
N THR A 62 35.03 -15.61 -20.17
CA THR A 62 33.96 -14.57 -20.20
C THR A 62 34.22 -13.49 -19.16
N ASN A 63 33.75 -12.30 -19.40
CA ASN A 63 33.84 -11.19 -18.43
C ASN A 63 32.46 -10.97 -17.77
N PRO A 64 32.26 -11.43 -16.54
CA PRO A 64 30.96 -11.32 -15.87
C PRO A 64 30.47 -9.87 -15.63
N ASN A 65 31.41 -8.91 -15.71
CA ASN A 65 31.11 -7.49 -15.50
C ASN A 65 30.83 -6.71 -16.80
N ASN A 66 31.06 -7.35 -17.97
CA ASN A 66 30.79 -6.73 -19.26
C ASN A 66 29.51 -7.30 -19.85
N HIS A 67 28.36 -6.67 -19.49
CA HIS A 67 27.05 -7.13 -19.95
C HIS A 67 26.76 -6.68 -21.39
N ALA A 68 26.48 -7.63 -22.27
CA ALA A 68 26.13 -7.39 -23.67
C ALA A 68 24.67 -6.96 -23.85
N GLY A 69 23.85 -7.12 -22.84
CA GLY A 69 22.42 -6.74 -22.82
C GLY A 69 22.14 -5.46 -22.04
N THR A 70 20.93 -4.97 -22.18
CA THR A 70 20.41 -3.83 -21.41
C THR A 70 19.74 -4.29 -20.11
N LEU A 71 19.60 -3.39 -19.14
CA LEU A 71 18.75 -3.61 -17.99
C LEU A 71 17.28 -3.66 -18.42
N GLY A 72 16.56 -4.63 -17.91
CA GLY A 72 15.12 -4.80 -18.10
C GLY A 72 14.30 -3.90 -17.17
N GLU A 73 13.02 -4.18 -17.13
CA GLU A 73 12.08 -3.52 -16.22
C GLU A 73 12.32 -3.95 -14.76
N TRP A 74 11.79 -3.17 -13.84
CA TRP A 74 11.84 -3.49 -12.42
C TRP A 74 11.16 -4.84 -12.12
N GLN A 75 11.89 -5.69 -11.42
CA GLN A 75 11.39 -6.90 -10.75
C GLN A 75 11.30 -6.62 -9.26
N SER A 76 10.45 -7.36 -8.56
CA SER A 76 10.33 -7.18 -7.11
C SER A 76 9.78 -8.41 -6.41
N ASP A 77 10.18 -8.61 -5.17
CA ASP A 77 9.56 -9.52 -4.20
C ASP A 77 8.97 -8.72 -3.02
N GLU A 78 8.78 -9.34 -1.87
CA GLU A 78 8.22 -8.69 -0.68
C GLU A 78 9.13 -7.62 -0.09
N ASN A 79 10.45 -7.78 -0.18
CA ASN A 79 11.43 -6.98 0.54
C ASN A 79 12.23 -6.07 -0.38
N ASN A 80 12.51 -6.53 -1.60
CA ASN A 80 13.46 -5.91 -2.52
C ASN A 80 12.86 -5.66 -3.89
N HIS A 81 13.50 -4.78 -4.63
CA HIS A 81 13.35 -4.62 -6.06
C HIS A 81 14.71 -4.63 -6.74
N TRP A 82 14.76 -5.03 -8.01
CA TRP A 82 15.96 -5.09 -8.83
C TRP A 82 15.60 -5.03 -10.30
N LYS A 83 16.63 -4.83 -11.13
CA LYS A 83 16.56 -5.04 -12.57
C LYS A 83 17.50 -6.19 -12.96
N GLU A 84 17.26 -6.82 -14.09
CA GLU A 84 18.08 -7.89 -14.60
C GLU A 84 18.64 -7.53 -15.96
N TYR A 85 19.91 -7.89 -16.21
CA TYR A 85 20.49 -7.77 -17.55
C TYR A 85 19.85 -8.78 -18.49
N SER A 86 19.35 -8.33 -19.63
CA SER A 86 18.65 -9.16 -20.63
C SER A 86 19.53 -10.26 -21.24
N CYS A 87 20.86 -10.13 -21.16
CA CYS A 87 21.81 -11.10 -21.69
C CYS A 87 22.07 -12.31 -20.79
N CYS A 88 21.99 -12.15 -19.45
CA CYS A 88 22.47 -13.17 -18.51
C CYS A 88 21.60 -13.31 -17.26
N GLY A 89 20.57 -12.46 -17.06
CA GLY A 89 19.71 -12.51 -15.89
C GLY A 89 20.38 -12.07 -14.58
N VAL A 90 21.60 -11.51 -14.64
CA VAL A 90 22.27 -11.00 -13.44
C VAL A 90 21.52 -9.77 -12.95
N ARG A 91 21.23 -9.74 -11.65
CA ARG A 91 20.56 -8.62 -10.98
C ARG A 91 21.47 -7.42 -10.85
N ALA A 92 20.90 -6.26 -11.04
CA ALA A 92 21.51 -4.97 -10.80
C ALA A 92 20.51 -4.03 -10.15
N GLU A 93 20.99 -2.96 -9.55
CA GLU A 93 20.17 -1.96 -8.85
C GLU A 93 19.28 -2.59 -7.75
N GLU A 94 19.75 -3.69 -7.14
CA GLU A 94 19.00 -4.35 -6.08
C GLU A 94 19.04 -3.53 -4.79
N SER A 95 17.86 -3.22 -4.27
CA SER A 95 17.70 -2.51 -3.00
C SER A 95 16.37 -2.85 -2.34
N HIS A 96 16.23 -2.47 -1.05
CA HIS A 96 14.95 -2.53 -0.37
C HIS A 96 13.96 -1.55 -0.99
N HIS A 97 12.65 -1.84 -0.83
CA HIS A 97 11.62 -0.93 -1.26
C HIS A 97 11.71 0.42 -0.51
N ASP A 98 11.71 1.51 -1.28
CA ASP A 98 11.52 2.86 -0.77
C ASP A 98 10.02 3.21 -0.83
N TRP A 99 9.30 2.97 0.28
CA TRP A 99 7.88 3.19 0.36
C TRP A 99 7.54 4.66 0.55
N ASP A 100 6.56 5.16 -0.20
CA ASP A 100 5.98 6.48 0.01
C ASP A 100 5.30 6.60 1.40
N ASN A 101 4.73 7.77 1.71
CA ASN A 101 4.04 7.99 2.97
C ASN A 101 2.70 7.24 3.09
N GLY A 102 2.29 6.53 2.06
CA GLY A 102 1.03 5.82 1.96
C GLY A 102 -0.21 6.72 1.91
N LYS A 103 -1.22 6.25 1.23
CA LYS A 103 -2.51 6.93 1.08
C LYS A 103 -3.62 6.06 1.67
N VAL A 104 -4.51 6.65 2.45
CA VAL A 104 -5.73 5.98 2.90
C VAL A 104 -6.59 5.69 1.67
N THR A 105 -6.75 4.43 1.33
CA THR A 105 -7.56 3.95 0.20
C THR A 105 -8.97 3.58 0.63
N THR A 106 -9.12 3.08 1.85
CA THR A 106 -10.41 2.83 2.49
C THR A 106 -10.40 3.47 3.87
N ARG A 107 -11.33 4.37 4.12
CA ARG A 107 -11.45 5.00 5.46
C ARG A 107 -12.06 4.00 6.44
N PRO A 108 -11.53 3.90 7.67
CA PRO A 108 -12.17 3.10 8.71
C PRO A 108 -13.51 3.73 9.10
N THR A 109 -14.44 2.88 9.53
CA THR A 109 -15.71 3.28 10.16
C THR A 109 -15.70 2.86 11.62
N CYS A 110 -16.80 3.09 12.32
CA CYS A 110 -16.92 2.66 13.72
C CYS A 110 -16.72 1.15 13.90
N THR A 111 -17.12 0.36 12.91
CA THR A 111 -17.12 -1.11 13.00
C THR A 111 -16.20 -1.81 12.00
N ASN A 112 -15.86 -1.14 10.92
CA ASN A 112 -15.04 -1.74 9.86
C ASN A 112 -13.67 -1.07 9.81
N ALA A 113 -12.66 -1.90 9.68
CA ALA A 113 -11.29 -1.46 9.43
C ALA A 113 -11.17 -0.75 8.07
N GLY A 114 -10.24 0.18 7.99
CA GLY A 114 -9.82 0.83 6.77
C GLY A 114 -8.54 0.22 6.21
N GLU A 115 -8.05 0.78 5.12
CA GLU A 115 -6.81 0.39 4.46
C GLU A 115 -5.98 1.61 4.08
N LYS A 116 -4.67 1.47 4.25
CA LYS A 116 -3.67 2.42 3.77
C LYS A 116 -2.76 1.69 2.78
N THR A 117 -2.65 2.23 1.57
CA THR A 117 -1.81 1.69 0.50
C THR A 117 -0.55 2.51 0.37
N PHE A 118 0.59 1.83 0.35
CA PHE A 118 1.91 2.38 0.08
C PHE A 118 2.36 1.94 -1.31
N THR A 119 3.13 2.80 -1.97
CA THR A 119 3.72 2.52 -3.28
C THR A 119 5.23 2.72 -3.20
N CYS A 120 5.99 1.76 -3.71
CA CYS A 120 7.43 1.92 -3.83
C CYS A 120 7.75 2.99 -4.89
N ASN A 121 8.55 3.98 -4.53
CA ASN A 121 8.91 5.10 -5.38
C ASN A 121 9.67 4.69 -6.64
N GLU A 122 10.41 3.57 -6.58
CA GLU A 122 11.25 3.09 -7.68
C GLU A 122 10.52 2.10 -8.59
N CYS A 123 9.99 1.01 -8.02
CA CYS A 123 9.43 -0.09 -8.82
C CYS A 123 7.91 -0.04 -8.96
N GLY A 124 7.22 0.85 -8.24
CA GLY A 124 5.77 0.97 -8.27
C GLY A 124 5.00 -0.16 -7.58
N ARG A 125 5.68 -1.12 -6.93
CA ARG A 125 5.02 -2.18 -6.16
C ARG A 125 4.17 -1.55 -5.06
N LYS A 126 3.03 -2.16 -4.78
CA LYS A 126 2.11 -1.71 -3.73
C LYS A 126 2.05 -2.71 -2.59
N LYS A 127 1.92 -2.18 -1.37
CA LYS A 127 1.52 -2.94 -0.18
C LYS A 127 0.38 -2.23 0.51
N THR A 128 -0.44 -2.97 1.24
CA THR A 128 -1.52 -2.42 2.06
C THR A 128 -1.28 -2.71 3.52
N GLU A 129 -1.66 -1.77 4.37
CA GLU A 129 -1.71 -1.94 5.81
C GLU A 129 -3.13 -1.63 6.29
N GLN A 130 -3.60 -2.40 7.24
CA GLN A 130 -4.90 -2.21 7.83
C GLN A 130 -4.87 -1.01 8.79
N ILE A 131 -5.94 -0.20 8.77
CA ILE A 131 -6.22 0.83 9.76
C ILE A 131 -7.36 0.29 10.63
N ASP A 132 -7.17 0.24 11.93
CA ASP A 132 -8.19 -0.26 12.84
C ASP A 132 -9.50 0.55 12.73
N ALA A 133 -10.63 -0.12 12.99
CA ALA A 133 -11.92 0.54 13.11
C ALA A 133 -11.86 1.62 14.20
N THR A 134 -12.55 2.74 14.00
CA THR A 134 -12.50 3.88 14.92
C THR A 134 -13.22 3.62 16.24
N GLY A 135 -14.05 2.58 16.30
CA GLY A 135 -14.93 2.33 17.42
C GLY A 135 -16.05 3.37 17.52
N HIS A 136 -16.86 3.26 18.55
CA HIS A 136 -17.88 4.23 18.88
C HIS A 136 -17.35 5.21 19.93
N SER A 137 -17.69 6.49 19.78
CA SER A 137 -17.47 7.53 20.77
C SER A 137 -18.85 8.15 21.04
N TRP A 138 -19.36 8.00 22.26
CA TRP A 138 -20.72 8.44 22.60
C TRP A 138 -20.74 9.90 23.03
N LYS A 139 -21.70 10.66 22.49
CA LYS A 139 -21.97 12.03 22.96
C LYS A 139 -22.46 12.00 24.39
N GLN A 140 -22.18 13.06 25.14
CA GLN A 140 -22.66 13.20 26.52
C GLN A 140 -24.14 13.64 26.55
N GLU A 141 -24.58 14.35 25.53
CA GLU A 141 -25.94 14.83 25.40
C GLU A 141 -26.88 13.68 25.04
N TRP A 142 -28.02 13.64 25.70
CA TRP A 142 -29.11 12.75 25.34
C TRP A 142 -29.80 13.21 24.06
N ASN A 143 -30.00 12.27 23.15
CA ASN A 143 -30.95 12.40 22.06
C ASN A 143 -32.24 11.64 22.40
N SER A 144 -33.38 12.02 21.84
CA SER A 144 -34.67 11.40 22.15
C SER A 144 -35.67 11.57 21.02
N ASP A 145 -36.58 10.59 20.91
CA ASP A 145 -37.81 10.68 20.14
C ASP A 145 -39.03 10.74 21.09
N GLU A 146 -40.20 10.39 20.61
CA GLU A 146 -41.42 10.40 21.43
C GLU A 146 -41.43 9.36 22.53
N THR A 147 -40.72 8.26 22.34
CA THR A 147 -40.79 7.06 23.19
C THR A 147 -39.50 6.67 23.86
N HIS A 148 -38.35 7.02 23.26
CA HIS A 148 -37.03 6.56 23.68
C HIS A 148 -36.02 7.70 23.81
N HIS A 149 -34.95 7.42 24.55
CA HIS A 149 -33.74 8.24 24.62
C HIS A 149 -32.51 7.40 24.37
N TRP A 150 -31.40 8.04 23.91
CA TRP A 150 -30.11 7.41 23.64
C TRP A 150 -28.99 8.43 23.57
N HIS A 151 -27.74 7.93 23.61
CA HIS A 151 -26.58 8.70 23.19
C HIS A 151 -26.21 8.37 21.73
N GLU A 152 -25.97 9.39 20.92
CA GLU A 152 -25.50 9.23 19.54
C GLU A 152 -24.01 9.01 19.49
N CYS A 153 -23.57 8.29 18.46
CA CYS A 153 -22.14 8.16 18.16
C CYS A 153 -21.58 9.46 17.58
N ALA A 154 -20.57 10.03 18.25
CA ALA A 154 -19.87 11.24 17.79
C ALA A 154 -19.08 11.03 16.49
N ASN A 155 -18.74 9.76 16.16
CA ASN A 155 -18.08 9.41 14.90
C ASN A 155 -19.03 9.31 13.70
N GLY A 156 -20.32 9.65 13.88
CA GLY A 156 -21.27 9.85 12.79
C GLY A 156 -21.88 8.57 12.21
N CYS A 157 -21.91 7.47 12.97
CA CYS A 157 -22.71 6.29 12.61
C CYS A 157 -24.05 6.30 13.33
N ASP A 158 -25.00 5.48 12.86
CA ASP A 158 -26.37 5.40 13.40
C ASP A 158 -26.48 4.55 14.68
N ALA A 159 -25.36 4.12 15.26
CA ALA A 159 -25.36 3.35 16.50
C ALA A 159 -25.82 4.23 17.67
N LYS A 160 -26.58 3.63 18.54
CA LYS A 160 -27.16 4.25 19.74
C LYS A 160 -26.65 3.51 20.98
N ASP A 161 -26.25 4.26 22.00
CA ASP A 161 -25.89 3.73 23.30
C ASP A 161 -26.97 4.09 24.32
N ALA A 162 -27.14 3.27 25.35
CA ALA A 162 -28.14 3.44 26.39
C ALA A 162 -29.56 3.67 25.84
N TYR A 163 -29.89 3.01 24.72
CA TYR A 163 -31.20 3.11 24.09
C TYR A 163 -32.26 2.50 24.99
N ALA A 164 -33.17 3.32 25.50
CA ALA A 164 -34.20 2.90 26.43
C ALA A 164 -35.50 3.74 26.29
N GLU A 165 -36.63 3.17 26.73
CA GLU A 165 -37.89 3.91 26.83
C GLU A 165 -37.79 5.01 27.86
N HIS A 166 -38.60 6.06 27.71
CA HIS A 166 -38.75 7.09 28.71
C HIS A 166 -39.42 6.54 29.99
N ALA A 167 -38.86 6.89 31.14
CA ALA A 167 -39.44 6.57 32.44
C ALA A 167 -39.63 7.85 33.24
N ASP A 168 -40.76 7.94 33.94
CA ASP A 168 -41.17 9.03 34.83
C ASP A 168 -41.70 8.39 36.12
N ALA A 169 -40.79 7.97 36.99
CA ALA A 169 -41.13 7.24 38.21
C ALA A 169 -41.71 8.16 39.29
N ASP A 170 -41.30 9.41 39.33
CA ASP A 170 -41.75 10.41 40.28
C ASP A 170 -43.00 11.16 39.81
N LYS A 171 -43.47 10.84 38.59
CA LYS A 171 -44.68 11.41 37.97
C LYS A 171 -44.66 12.94 37.85
N ASN A 172 -43.50 13.47 37.48
CA ASN A 172 -43.33 14.92 37.27
C ASN A 172 -43.49 15.35 35.81
N HIS A 173 -43.90 14.45 34.89
CA HIS A 173 -44.05 14.63 33.44
C HIS A 173 -42.72 14.77 32.68
N VAL A 174 -41.61 14.46 33.33
CA VAL A 174 -40.29 14.56 32.75
C VAL A 174 -39.58 13.19 32.83
N CYS A 175 -38.90 12.80 31.79
CA CYS A 175 -38.09 11.58 31.82
C CYS A 175 -36.97 11.72 32.86
N ASP A 176 -36.92 10.80 33.83
CA ASP A 176 -35.92 10.79 34.91
C ASP A 176 -34.45 10.70 34.39
N THR A 177 -34.26 10.19 33.18
CA THR A 177 -32.92 9.98 32.62
C THR A 177 -32.47 11.12 31.71
N CYS A 178 -33.29 11.49 30.72
CA CYS A 178 -32.88 12.45 29.70
C CYS A 178 -33.46 13.86 29.88
N GLY A 179 -34.38 14.04 30.80
CA GLY A 179 -35.00 15.33 31.08
C GLY A 179 -36.03 15.82 30.05
N LYS A 180 -36.44 14.94 29.11
CA LYS A 180 -37.49 15.29 28.13
C LYS A 180 -38.84 15.39 28.80
N VAL A 181 -39.61 16.44 28.49
CA VAL A 181 -41.00 16.56 28.87
C VAL A 181 -41.82 15.53 28.10
N LEU A 182 -42.51 14.65 28.78
CA LEU A 182 -43.25 13.52 28.21
C LEU A 182 -44.73 13.86 27.95
N SER A 183 -45.32 14.69 28.79
CA SER A 183 -46.70 15.16 28.65
C SER A 183 -46.88 16.49 29.37
N GLU A 184 -47.91 17.18 29.00
CA GLU A 184 -48.37 18.35 29.76
C GLU A 184 -49.33 17.91 30.86
N CYS A 185 -49.47 18.76 31.89
CA CYS A 185 -50.48 18.55 32.92
C CYS A 185 -51.87 18.68 32.31
N ALA A 186 -52.72 17.68 32.53
CA ALA A 186 -54.10 17.69 32.13
C ALA A 186 -55.02 17.54 33.42
N ASP A 187 -56.17 18.14 33.38
CA ASP A 187 -57.21 18.08 34.42
C ASP A 187 -58.55 17.81 33.71
N ASP A 188 -58.75 16.55 33.33
CA ASP A 188 -59.93 16.15 32.59
C ASP A 188 -61.18 16.06 33.50
N ASN A 189 -60.95 15.79 34.81
CA ASN A 189 -61.99 15.68 35.78
C ASN A 189 -62.40 17.05 36.40
N LYS A 190 -61.62 18.11 36.11
CA LYS A 190 -61.83 19.48 36.55
C LYS A 190 -61.80 19.65 38.07
N ASP A 191 -60.92 18.94 38.75
CA ASP A 191 -60.66 19.05 40.17
C ASP A 191 -59.53 20.01 40.54
N HIS A 192 -59.01 20.75 39.56
CA HIS A 192 -57.87 21.66 39.62
C HIS A 192 -56.51 20.99 39.91
N LYS A 193 -56.44 19.70 39.69
CA LYS A 193 -55.21 18.96 39.84
C LYS A 193 -54.87 18.22 38.53
N CYS A 194 -53.62 18.05 38.29
CA CYS A 194 -53.19 17.20 37.20
C CYS A 194 -53.60 15.74 37.49
N ASP A 195 -54.35 15.10 36.59
CA ASP A 195 -54.83 13.72 36.73
C ASP A 195 -53.69 12.70 36.85
N TYR A 196 -52.49 13.04 36.32
CA TYR A 196 -51.32 12.17 36.37
C TYR A 196 -50.44 12.38 37.59
N CYS A 197 -50.04 13.63 37.90
CA CYS A 197 -49.08 13.92 38.99
C CYS A 197 -49.73 14.47 40.25
N GLY A 198 -51.00 14.83 40.20
CA GLY A 198 -51.78 15.40 41.37
C GLY A 198 -51.40 16.84 41.75
N LYS A 199 -50.52 17.50 40.95
CA LYS A 199 -50.12 18.89 41.17
C LYS A 199 -51.29 19.81 40.96
N THR A 200 -51.53 20.78 41.89
CA THR A 200 -52.53 21.84 41.70
C THR A 200 -52.18 22.71 40.49
N LEU A 201 -53.07 22.84 39.54
CA LEU A 201 -52.86 23.55 38.26
C LEU A 201 -53.37 24.99 38.33
N SER A 202 -54.45 25.18 39.03
CA SER A 202 -55.02 26.51 39.23
C SER A 202 -55.72 26.55 40.57
N GLU A 203 -55.86 27.75 41.10
CA GLU A 203 -56.79 27.98 42.18
C GLU A 203 -58.18 28.27 41.58
N CYS A 204 -59.23 27.96 42.34
CA CYS A 204 -60.61 28.32 41.93
C CYS A 204 -60.72 29.84 41.79
N ALA A 205 -60.91 30.26 40.54
CA ALA A 205 -61.29 31.67 40.26
C ALA A 205 -62.80 31.77 40.08
N ASP A 206 -63.35 32.81 40.63
CA ASP A 206 -64.72 33.19 40.43
C ASP A 206 -64.77 34.70 40.07
N ASP A 207 -64.31 34.93 38.79
CA ASP A 207 -64.20 36.30 38.28
C ASP A 207 -65.58 36.99 38.08
N ASN A 208 -66.56 36.16 37.81
CA ASN A 208 -67.96 36.66 37.62
C ASN A 208 -68.80 36.78 38.91
N LYS A 209 -68.22 36.31 40.06
CA LYS A 209 -68.82 36.38 41.39
C LYS A 209 -70.14 35.66 41.51
N ASP A 210 -70.36 34.60 40.82
CA ASP A 210 -71.53 33.76 40.89
C ASP A 210 -71.41 32.60 41.90
N HIS A 211 -70.33 32.61 42.68
CA HIS A 211 -69.98 31.62 43.66
C HIS A 211 -69.71 30.23 43.10
N LYS A 212 -69.28 30.16 41.78
CA LYS A 212 -68.81 28.95 41.12
C LYS A 212 -67.42 29.15 40.56
N CYS A 213 -66.70 28.09 40.48
CA CYS A 213 -65.39 28.16 39.80
C CYS A 213 -65.56 28.30 38.29
N ASP A 214 -64.94 29.33 37.69
CA ASP A 214 -65.06 29.62 36.28
C ASP A 214 -64.39 28.48 35.39
N TYR A 215 -63.56 27.62 35.99
CA TYR A 215 -62.95 26.53 35.34
C TYR A 215 -63.76 25.22 35.43
N CYS A 216 -64.27 24.85 36.63
CA CYS A 216 -64.92 23.54 36.81
C CYS A 216 -66.43 23.63 37.01
N GLY A 217 -67.03 24.81 37.16
CA GLY A 217 -68.48 25.08 37.28
C GLY A 217 -69.05 25.08 38.69
#